data_fc995ecd3f8b38f0c82c135ba11045bd
#
_entry.id   fc995ecd3f8b38f0c82c135ba11045bd
#
_cell.length_a   1.000
_cell.length_b   1.000
_cell.length_c   1.000
_cell.angle_alpha   90.00
_cell.angle_beta   90.00
_cell.angle_gamma   90.00
#
_symmetry.space_group_name_H-M   'P 1'
#
loop_
_entity.id
_entity.type
_entity.pdbx_description
1 polymer ?
#
loop_
_entity_poly.entity_id
_entity_poly.type
_entity_poly.pdbx_seq_one_letter_code
_entity_poly.pdbx_strand_id
1 'polypeptide(L)'
;MKLLLDTTYLLPAIGISVKNVPKDAPIKLLRKGHTIFMSDISIFELSANGAKYVATGKLPAERVTRGIRAIVYNETIEKIPIHDTTLLLTAFKLRSLLSDFIDCLILSAAIDKCDALITEDQDIQNLKENKEFKGLLSSANPSFKIQTLKESL
;
A
#
# COMPACT_ATOMS: atom_id res chain seq x y z
N MET A 1 9.36 -0.75 13.15
CA MET A 1 8.02 -1.26 12.81
C MET A 1 8.02 -1.84 11.41
N LYS A 2 7.16 -2.81 11.16
CA LYS A 2 6.84 -3.33 9.83
C LYS A 2 5.73 -2.47 9.23
N LEU A 3 6.02 -1.77 8.15
CA LEU A 3 5.10 -0.82 7.53
C LEU A 3 4.77 -1.26 6.11
N LEU A 4 3.49 -1.44 5.80
CA LEU A 4 3.05 -1.63 4.43
C LEU A 4 2.74 -0.26 3.82
N LEU A 5 3.31 0.00 2.65
CA LEU A 5 3.03 1.23 1.90
C LEU A 5 1.89 1.02 0.92
N ASP A 6 0.93 1.92 0.95
CA ASP A 6 -0.08 2.01 -0.09
C ASP A 6 0.57 2.36 -1.44
N THR A 7 -0.04 1.96 -2.53
CA THR A 7 0.47 2.14 -3.89
C THR A 7 0.83 3.60 -4.21
N THR A 8 0.11 4.55 -3.64
CA THR A 8 0.36 5.99 -3.82
C THR A 8 1.81 6.38 -3.55
N TYR A 9 2.46 5.77 -2.55
CA TYR A 9 3.85 6.06 -2.21
C TYR A 9 4.87 5.44 -3.18
N LEU A 10 4.42 4.56 -4.05
CA LEU A 10 5.25 3.89 -5.06
C LEU A 10 5.12 4.54 -6.44
N LEU A 11 4.08 5.35 -6.68
CA LEU A 11 3.84 6.03 -7.95
C LEU A 11 5.01 6.90 -8.43
N PRO A 12 5.72 7.62 -7.55
CA PRO A 12 6.88 8.40 -7.99
C PRO A 12 7.98 7.56 -8.65
N ALA A 13 8.13 6.30 -8.28
CA ALA A 13 9.13 5.40 -8.88
C ALA A 13 8.86 5.11 -10.36
N ILE A 14 7.61 5.17 -10.81
CA ILE A 14 7.25 5.00 -12.22
C ILE A 14 7.10 6.34 -12.97
N GLY A 15 7.42 7.45 -12.33
CA GLY A 15 7.40 8.77 -12.94
C GLY A 15 6.14 9.59 -12.71
N ILE A 16 5.24 9.14 -11.83
CA ILE A 16 4.00 9.85 -11.51
C ILE A 16 4.18 10.63 -10.21
N SER A 17 4.13 11.95 -10.27
CA SER A 17 4.16 12.82 -9.10
C SER A 17 2.81 12.82 -8.39
N VAL A 18 2.83 12.72 -7.07
CA VAL A 18 1.63 12.79 -6.24
C VAL A 18 1.77 13.95 -5.26
N LYS A 19 0.72 14.78 -5.18
CA LYS A 19 0.69 15.93 -4.26
C LYS A 19 0.87 15.45 -2.82
N ASN A 20 1.74 16.11 -2.07
CA ASN A 20 2.05 15.83 -0.67
C ASN A 20 2.72 14.47 -0.41
N VAL A 21 3.14 13.76 -1.46
CA VAL A 21 3.90 12.52 -1.33
C VAL A 21 5.35 12.75 -1.79
N PRO A 22 6.31 12.76 -0.87
CA PRO A 22 7.72 12.90 -1.24
C PRO A 22 8.20 11.70 -2.06
N LYS A 23 9.02 11.95 -3.08
CA LYS A 23 9.60 10.89 -3.93
C LYS A 23 10.47 9.90 -3.14
N ASP A 24 11.03 10.36 -2.04
CA ASP A 24 11.94 9.60 -1.19
C ASP A 24 11.25 9.03 0.07
N ALA A 25 9.92 8.99 0.11
CA ALA A 25 9.17 8.50 1.27
C ALA A 25 9.62 7.11 1.75
N PRO A 26 9.76 6.09 0.87
CA PRO A 26 10.23 4.78 1.32
C PRO A 26 11.64 4.83 1.93
N ILE A 27 12.53 5.61 1.33
CA ILE A 27 13.91 5.77 1.81
C ILE A 27 13.94 6.43 3.19
N LYS A 28 13.11 7.45 3.41
CA LYS A 28 13.01 8.12 4.72
C LYS A 28 12.56 7.15 5.81
N LEU A 29 11.58 6.32 5.52
CA LEU A 29 11.09 5.32 6.47
C LEU A 29 12.14 4.24 6.76
N LEU A 30 12.85 3.76 5.74
CA LEU A 30 13.97 2.83 5.92
C LEU A 30 15.08 3.43 6.81
N ARG A 31 15.44 4.70 6.61
CA ARG A 31 16.44 5.39 7.43
C ARG A 31 16.01 5.57 8.89
N LYS A 32 14.72 5.55 9.15
CA LYS A 32 14.16 5.55 10.51
C LYS A 32 14.15 4.17 11.17
N GLY A 33 14.64 3.15 10.46
CA GLY A 33 14.74 1.78 10.97
C GLY A 33 13.47 0.95 10.79
N HIS A 34 12.54 1.39 9.94
CA HIS A 34 11.35 0.59 9.60
C HIS A 34 11.67 -0.46 8.54
N THR A 35 10.99 -1.59 8.60
CA THR A 35 10.96 -2.58 7.52
C THR A 35 9.79 -2.26 6.60
N ILE A 36 10.03 -2.18 5.31
CA ILE A 36 9.03 -1.75 4.32
C ILE A 36 8.46 -2.94 3.57
N PHE A 37 7.15 -2.97 3.48
CA PHE A 37 6.36 -3.96 2.76
C PHE A 37 5.49 -3.31 1.70
N MET A 38 5.14 -4.07 0.68
CA MET A 38 4.08 -3.75 -0.27
C MET A 38 3.24 -5.00 -0.56
N SER A 39 1.99 -4.81 -0.93
CA SER A 39 1.20 -5.89 -1.51
C SER A 39 1.61 -6.07 -2.98
N ASP A 40 1.67 -7.31 -3.46
CA ASP A 40 1.95 -7.56 -4.88
C ASP A 40 0.83 -7.05 -5.80
N ILE A 41 -0.39 -6.84 -5.30
CA ILE A 41 -1.46 -6.17 -6.06
C ILE A 41 -1.10 -4.73 -6.42
N SER A 42 -0.21 -4.09 -5.67
CA SER A 42 0.28 -2.75 -6.01
C SER A 42 1.02 -2.73 -7.34
N ILE A 43 1.61 -3.86 -7.77
CA ILE A 43 2.24 -3.98 -9.09
C ILE A 43 1.19 -3.82 -10.18
N PHE A 44 0.01 -4.41 -10.01
CA PHE A 44 -1.12 -4.22 -10.93
C PHE A 44 -1.57 -2.75 -10.96
N GLU A 45 -1.74 -2.12 -9.80
CA GLU A 45 -2.15 -0.71 -9.73
C GLU A 45 -1.13 0.23 -10.37
N LEU A 46 0.15 0.01 -10.12
CA LEU A 46 1.23 0.77 -10.77
C LEU A 46 1.17 0.62 -12.29
N SER A 47 0.95 -0.60 -12.77
CA SER A 47 0.83 -0.89 -14.20
C SER A 47 -0.41 -0.20 -14.79
N ALA A 48 -1.54 -0.24 -14.11
CA ALA A 48 -2.78 0.38 -14.56
C ALA A 48 -2.68 1.91 -14.61
N ASN A 49 -2.08 2.53 -13.58
CA ASN A 49 -1.82 3.97 -13.56
C ASN A 49 -0.82 4.36 -14.66
N GLY A 50 0.25 3.59 -14.79
CA GLY A 50 1.25 3.80 -15.85
C GLY A 50 0.63 3.73 -17.24
N ALA A 51 -0.26 2.77 -17.48
CA ALA A 51 -0.94 2.62 -18.76
C ALA A 51 -1.74 3.87 -19.15
N LYS A 52 -2.41 4.52 -18.20
CA LYS A 52 -3.13 5.79 -18.46
C LYS A 52 -2.17 6.88 -18.94
N TYR A 53 -1.03 7.04 -18.30
CA TYR A 53 -0.05 8.07 -18.64
C TYR A 53 0.65 7.77 -19.97
N VAL A 54 0.90 6.50 -20.28
CA VAL A 54 1.46 6.09 -21.57
C VAL A 54 0.44 6.34 -22.69
N ALA A 55 -0.81 5.95 -22.48
CA ALA A 55 -1.88 6.13 -23.48
C ALA A 55 -2.13 7.61 -23.82
N THR A 56 -1.93 8.51 -22.87
CA THR A 56 -2.10 9.97 -23.07
C THR A 56 -0.80 10.69 -23.48
N GLY A 57 0.28 9.95 -23.70
CA GLY A 57 1.58 10.50 -24.11
C GLY A 57 2.34 11.25 -23.02
N LYS A 58 1.93 11.15 -21.76
CA LYS A 58 2.56 11.86 -20.63
C LYS A 58 3.83 11.17 -20.13
N LEU A 59 3.94 9.85 -20.30
CA LEU A 59 5.12 9.07 -19.93
C LEU A 59 5.46 8.07 -21.04
N PRO A 60 6.76 7.82 -21.30
CA PRO A 60 7.16 6.72 -22.16
C PRO A 60 6.97 5.38 -21.45
N ALA A 61 6.58 4.34 -22.20
CA ALA A 61 6.36 2.99 -21.65
C ALA A 61 7.62 2.45 -20.94
N GLU A 62 8.81 2.73 -21.48
CA GLU A 62 10.09 2.31 -20.92
C GLU A 62 10.35 2.92 -19.55
N ARG A 63 9.89 4.15 -19.30
CA ARG A 63 10.02 4.79 -17.97
C ARG A 63 9.18 4.06 -16.94
N VAL A 64 7.94 3.69 -17.29
CA VAL A 64 7.02 2.98 -16.41
C VAL A 64 7.55 1.59 -16.10
N THR A 65 7.92 0.82 -17.12
CA THR A 65 8.42 -0.57 -16.94
C THR A 65 9.71 -0.61 -16.14
N ARG A 66 10.61 0.33 -16.35
CA ARG A 66 11.85 0.46 -15.58
C ARG A 66 11.56 0.73 -14.09
N GLY A 67 10.61 1.60 -13.81
CA GLY A 67 10.19 1.90 -12.44
C GLY A 67 9.57 0.69 -11.74
N ILE A 68 8.70 -0.05 -12.42
CA ILE A 68 8.11 -1.28 -11.89
C ILE A 68 9.19 -2.33 -11.60
N ARG A 69 10.12 -2.55 -12.52
CA ARG A 69 11.25 -3.47 -12.30
C ARG A 69 12.08 -3.07 -11.09
N ALA A 70 12.37 -1.78 -10.94
CA ALA A 70 13.13 -1.27 -9.80
C ALA A 70 12.44 -1.60 -8.47
N ILE A 71 11.12 -1.48 -8.40
CA ILE A 71 10.35 -1.83 -7.20
C ILE A 71 10.34 -3.34 -6.98
N VAL A 72 10.03 -4.13 -8.02
CA VAL A 72 9.91 -5.59 -7.91
C VAL A 72 11.21 -6.24 -7.45
N TYR A 73 12.35 -5.78 -7.97
CA TYR A 73 13.67 -6.33 -7.63
C TYR A 73 14.36 -5.60 -6.48
N ASN A 74 13.70 -4.64 -5.84
CA ASN A 74 14.24 -3.96 -4.66
C ASN A 74 14.13 -4.88 -3.44
N GLU A 75 15.25 -5.38 -2.97
CA GLU A 75 15.32 -6.30 -1.82
C GLU A 75 14.99 -5.61 -0.48
N THR A 76 15.00 -4.29 -0.42
CA THR A 76 14.63 -3.54 0.79
C THR A 76 13.13 -3.37 0.97
N ILE A 77 12.33 -3.74 -0.03
CA ILE A 77 10.87 -3.74 0.00
C ILE A 77 10.38 -5.18 -0.08
N GLU A 78 9.81 -5.68 0.99
CA GLU A 78 9.25 -7.03 1.01
C GLU A 78 7.87 -7.05 0.33
N LYS A 79 7.58 -8.10 -0.44
CA LYS A 79 6.33 -8.26 -1.19
C LYS A 79 5.44 -9.29 -0.50
N ILE A 80 4.19 -8.92 -0.27
CA ILE A 80 3.18 -9.81 0.33
C ILE A 80 2.26 -10.30 -0.78
N PRO A 81 2.20 -11.62 -1.03
CA PRO A 81 1.33 -12.16 -2.09
C PRO A 81 -0.14 -12.14 -1.67
N ILE A 82 -1.03 -11.87 -2.63
CA ILE A 82 -2.48 -11.81 -2.39
C ILE A 82 -3.15 -13.18 -2.28
N HIS A 83 -2.46 -14.26 -2.60
CA HIS A 83 -3.05 -15.60 -2.66
C HIS A 83 -3.13 -16.33 -1.31
N ASP A 84 -2.64 -15.74 -0.24
CA ASP A 84 -2.71 -16.32 1.10
C ASP A 84 -4.18 -16.40 1.58
N THR A 85 -4.60 -17.57 2.07
CA THR A 85 -5.99 -17.81 2.46
C THR A 85 -6.44 -16.89 3.59
N THR A 86 -5.61 -16.69 4.61
CA THR A 86 -5.94 -15.83 5.75
C THR A 86 -6.13 -14.39 5.29
N LEU A 87 -5.26 -13.91 4.42
CA LEU A 87 -5.34 -12.57 3.84
C LEU A 87 -6.64 -12.40 3.05
N LEU A 88 -6.98 -13.35 2.19
CA LEU A 88 -8.21 -13.29 1.38
C LEU A 88 -9.46 -13.30 2.25
N LEU A 89 -9.51 -14.13 3.29
CA LEU A 89 -10.65 -14.16 4.21
C LEU A 89 -10.83 -12.82 4.92
N THR A 90 -9.77 -12.17 5.35
CA THR A 90 -9.81 -10.84 5.94
C THR A 90 -10.27 -9.81 4.90
N ALA A 91 -9.77 -9.88 3.67
CA ALA A 91 -10.18 -8.97 2.58
C ALA A 91 -11.69 -9.09 2.30
N PHE A 92 -12.25 -10.29 2.31
CA PHE A 92 -13.69 -10.50 2.13
C PHE A 92 -14.50 -9.87 3.26
N LYS A 93 -14.04 -9.94 4.49
CA LYS A 93 -14.69 -9.24 5.62
C LYS A 93 -14.62 -7.72 5.47
N LEU A 94 -13.50 -7.19 5.00
CA LEU A 94 -13.33 -5.75 4.79
C LEU A 94 -14.20 -5.20 3.65
N ARG A 95 -14.66 -6.04 2.74
CA ARG A 95 -15.45 -5.62 1.57
C ARG A 95 -16.78 -4.95 1.94
N SER A 96 -17.34 -5.27 3.10
CA SER A 96 -18.53 -4.59 3.62
C SER A 96 -18.25 -3.16 4.11
N LEU A 97 -16.99 -2.84 4.38
CA LEU A 97 -16.55 -1.55 4.93
C LEU A 97 -15.89 -0.66 3.87
N LEU A 98 -15.31 -1.24 2.83
CA LEU A 98 -14.62 -0.55 1.74
C LEU A 98 -15.18 -0.99 0.39
N SER A 99 -15.49 -0.04 -0.48
CA SER A 99 -16.07 -0.30 -1.80
C SER A 99 -15.06 -0.82 -2.82
N ASP A 100 -13.78 -0.48 -2.67
CA ASP A 100 -12.71 -0.93 -3.55
C ASP A 100 -12.05 -2.19 -3.00
N PHE A 101 -12.12 -3.29 -3.76
CA PHE A 101 -11.55 -4.57 -3.32
C PHE A 101 -10.02 -4.56 -3.31
N ILE A 102 -9.38 -3.76 -4.13
CA ILE A 102 -7.92 -3.60 -4.11
C ILE A 102 -7.49 -3.02 -2.77
N ASP A 103 -8.22 -2.02 -2.26
CA ASP A 103 -7.98 -1.46 -0.93
C ASP A 103 -8.17 -2.51 0.17
N CYS A 104 -9.18 -3.38 0.03
CA CYS A 104 -9.39 -4.51 0.94
C CYS A 104 -8.19 -5.46 0.96
N LEU A 105 -7.62 -5.77 -0.20
CA LEU A 105 -6.43 -6.64 -0.32
C LEU A 105 -5.19 -6.00 0.32
N ILE A 106 -4.96 -4.73 0.06
CA ILE A 106 -3.82 -3.99 0.63
C ILE A 106 -3.94 -3.90 2.15
N LEU A 107 -5.10 -3.49 2.64
CA LEU A 107 -5.34 -3.38 4.08
C LEU A 107 -5.25 -4.74 4.78
N SER A 108 -5.80 -5.78 4.17
CA SER A 108 -5.72 -7.15 4.67
C SER A 108 -4.28 -7.64 4.79
N ALA A 109 -3.46 -7.40 3.77
CA ALA A 109 -2.03 -7.73 3.79
C ALA A 109 -1.31 -7.03 4.95
N ALA A 110 -1.62 -5.75 5.16
CA ALA A 110 -1.04 -4.96 6.24
C ALA A 110 -1.46 -5.51 7.62
N ILE A 111 -2.73 -5.82 7.82
CA ILE A 111 -3.23 -6.38 9.09
C ILE A 111 -2.57 -7.72 9.39
N ASP A 112 -2.40 -8.58 8.38
CA ASP A 112 -1.86 -9.93 8.55
C ASP A 112 -0.34 -9.94 8.81
N LYS A 113 0.42 -9.05 8.18
CA LYS A 113 1.90 -9.15 8.16
C LYS A 113 2.64 -7.96 8.78
N CYS A 114 1.97 -6.84 9.03
CA CYS A 114 2.62 -5.59 9.39
C CYS A 114 2.08 -5.00 10.69
N ASP A 115 2.77 -3.99 11.20
CA ASP A 115 2.34 -3.22 12.37
C ASP A 115 1.43 -2.05 11.97
N ALA A 116 1.59 -1.55 10.74
CA ALA A 116 0.78 -0.44 10.23
C ALA A 116 0.68 -0.43 8.71
N LEU A 117 -0.42 0.15 8.23
CA LEU A 117 -0.58 0.59 6.85
C LEU A 117 -0.33 2.10 6.78
N ILE A 118 0.55 2.50 5.86
CA ILE A 118 0.79 3.92 5.56
C ILE A 118 -0.01 4.30 4.34
N THR A 119 -1.01 5.15 4.52
CA THR A 119 -1.92 5.58 3.45
C THR A 119 -2.43 6.99 3.70
N GLU A 120 -2.69 7.72 2.62
CA GLU A 120 -3.40 9.01 2.65
C GLU A 120 -4.86 8.87 2.21
N ASP A 121 -5.31 7.66 1.87
CA ASP A 121 -6.68 7.39 1.45
C ASP A 121 -7.67 7.67 2.57
N GLN A 122 -8.64 8.57 2.30
CA GLN A 122 -9.58 9.01 3.32
C GLN A 122 -10.57 7.91 3.74
N ASP A 123 -10.99 7.06 2.82
CA ASP A 123 -11.92 5.96 3.12
C ASP A 123 -11.26 4.96 4.09
N ILE A 124 -9.98 4.66 3.87
CA ILE A 124 -9.22 3.78 4.77
C ILE A 124 -8.96 4.49 6.11
N GLN A 125 -8.58 5.77 6.09
CA GLN A 125 -8.37 6.55 7.33
C GLN A 125 -9.63 6.59 8.20
N ASN A 126 -10.80 6.71 7.59
CA ASN A 126 -12.09 6.76 8.31
C ASN A 126 -12.41 5.46 9.06
N LEU A 127 -11.80 4.32 8.68
CA LEU A 127 -11.99 3.06 9.41
C LEU A 127 -11.50 3.11 10.85
N LYS A 128 -10.61 4.02 11.20
CA LYS A 128 -10.13 4.20 12.58
C LYS A 128 -11.28 4.38 13.58
N GLU A 129 -12.39 4.99 13.14
CA GLU A 129 -13.57 5.26 13.97
C GLU A 129 -14.71 4.23 13.77
N ASN A 130 -14.52 3.24 12.90
CA ASN A 130 -15.54 2.24 12.60
C ASN A 130 -15.52 1.10 13.63
N LYS A 131 -16.68 0.81 14.23
CA LYS A 131 -16.81 -0.23 15.27
C LYS A 131 -16.54 -1.64 14.75
N GLU A 132 -17.04 -1.98 13.56
CA GLU A 132 -16.80 -3.29 12.95
C GLU A 132 -15.32 -3.52 12.66
N PHE A 133 -14.65 -2.50 12.16
CA PHE A 133 -13.21 -2.53 11.91
C PHE A 133 -12.42 -2.73 13.20
N LYS A 134 -12.75 -1.99 14.26
CA LYS A 134 -12.14 -2.17 15.58
C LYS A 134 -12.33 -3.59 16.12
N GLY A 135 -13.51 -4.16 15.93
CA GLY A 135 -13.81 -5.54 16.31
C GLY A 135 -12.98 -6.55 15.52
N LEU A 136 -12.82 -6.34 14.22
CA LEU A 136 -11.97 -7.17 13.36
C LEU A 136 -10.51 -7.13 13.84
N LEU A 137 -9.99 -5.95 14.13
CA LEU A 137 -8.62 -5.80 14.62
C LEU A 137 -8.40 -6.46 15.97
N SER A 138 -9.39 -6.42 16.86
CA SER A 138 -9.29 -7.06 18.18
C SER A 138 -9.01 -8.56 18.07
N SER A 139 -9.52 -9.22 17.02
CA SER A 139 -9.30 -10.64 16.78
C SER A 139 -8.06 -10.93 15.95
N ALA A 140 -7.76 -10.09 14.96
CA ALA A 140 -6.71 -10.36 13.96
C ALA A 140 -5.34 -9.77 14.35
N ASN A 141 -5.31 -8.49 14.72
CA ASN A 141 -4.08 -7.77 15.07
C ASN A 141 -4.43 -6.55 15.93
N PRO A 142 -4.56 -6.71 17.26
CA PRO A 142 -5.03 -5.64 18.15
C PRO A 142 -4.15 -4.38 18.16
N SER A 143 -2.88 -4.51 17.87
CA SER A 143 -1.92 -3.40 17.88
C SER A 143 -1.76 -2.68 16.53
N PHE A 144 -2.45 -3.17 15.49
CA PHE A 144 -2.36 -2.64 14.14
C PHE A 144 -2.83 -1.18 14.06
N LYS A 145 -2.16 -0.40 13.21
CA LYS A 145 -2.47 1.03 13.03
C LYS A 145 -2.62 1.38 11.56
N ILE A 146 -3.53 2.31 11.28
CA ILE A 146 -3.58 3.03 10.02
C ILE A 146 -2.93 4.39 10.28
N GLN A 147 -1.92 4.76 9.51
CA GLN A 147 -1.15 5.98 9.70
C GLN A 147 -0.95 6.73 8.38
N THR A 148 -0.82 8.05 8.46
CA THR A 148 -0.28 8.86 7.37
C THR A 148 1.25 8.80 7.39
N LEU A 149 1.89 9.21 6.29
CA LEU A 149 3.35 9.31 6.24
C LEU A 149 3.88 10.23 7.36
N LYS A 150 3.19 11.34 7.60
CA LYS A 150 3.58 12.32 8.63
C LYS A 150 3.59 11.70 10.03
N GLU A 151 2.62 10.85 10.34
CA GLU A 151 2.54 10.15 11.64
C GLU A 151 3.65 9.11 11.81
N SER A 152 4.26 8.63 10.72
CA SER A 152 5.28 7.59 10.72
C SER A 152 6.71 8.14 10.62
N LEU A 153 6.86 9.41 10.30
CA LEU A 153 8.14 10.12 10.27
C LEU A 153 8.42 10.79 11.61
#